data_4435acb2c47a705265da5d428f5c19e0
#
_entry.id   4435acb2c47a705265da5d428f5c19e0
#
_cell.length_a   1.000
_cell.length_b   1.000
_cell.length_c   1.000
_cell.angle_alpha   90.00
_cell.angle_beta   90.00
_cell.angle_gamma   90.00
#
_symmetry.space_group_name_H-M   'P 1'
#
loop_
_entity.id
_entity.type
_entity.pdbx_description
1 polymer ?
#
loop_
_entity_poly.entity_id
_entity_poly.type
_entity_poly.pdbx_seq_one_letter_code
_entity_poly.pdbx_strand_id
1 'polypeptide(L)'
;MVYIRTVKTSSGATAVQIVHSFHKGSREIVHIGSAHTEVEVELLKAAARQRLHTNQDTLDFGDGRPARGELPILSTQSAYLWEALERGYRTLRFDRACGHDDVFAALVLARLIEPTSKADTIRVLDEVGRPAPALRTIWRRLPVYAKPEWRASLSGACAAHVGLGPATVLLYDVTTLYFETHEGDGFREPGFSKERRLEPQITVGLLTDARGFPLQVGAFEGNKAET
;
A
#
# COMPACT_ATOMS: atom_id res chain seq x y z
N MET A 1 -30.82 1.71 -24.42
CA MET A 1 -31.27 1.28 -23.08
C MET A 1 -30.05 1.18 -22.17
N VAL A 2 -30.12 1.74 -20.94
CA VAL A 2 -29.02 1.70 -19.97
C VAL A 2 -29.47 0.92 -18.75
N TYR A 3 -28.64 -0.02 -18.27
CA TYR A 3 -28.96 -0.82 -17.10
C TYR A 3 -27.70 -1.26 -16.35
N ILE A 4 -27.86 -1.58 -15.07
CA ILE A 4 -26.80 -2.11 -14.22
C ILE A 4 -26.86 -3.63 -14.25
N ARG A 5 -25.72 -4.28 -14.44
CA ARG A 5 -25.59 -5.74 -14.31
C ARG A 5 -24.47 -6.13 -13.36
N THR A 6 -24.60 -7.30 -12.78
CA THR A 6 -23.56 -7.95 -11.98
C THR A 6 -23.06 -9.19 -12.71
N VAL A 7 -21.75 -9.42 -12.69
CA VAL A 7 -21.11 -10.56 -13.35
C VAL A 7 -20.11 -11.18 -12.36
N LYS A 8 -20.19 -12.50 -12.15
CA LYS A 8 -19.16 -13.21 -11.38
C LYS A 8 -17.88 -13.30 -12.19
N THR A 9 -16.77 -12.98 -11.58
CA THR A 9 -15.43 -13.06 -12.17
C THR A 9 -14.82 -14.44 -11.86
N SER A 10 -13.78 -14.80 -12.59
CA SER A 10 -13.02 -16.05 -12.37
C SER A 10 -12.35 -16.11 -10.99
N SER A 11 -12.09 -14.97 -10.37
CA SER A 11 -11.55 -14.85 -9.00
C SER A 11 -12.60 -15.01 -7.89
N GLY A 12 -13.87 -15.26 -8.24
CA GLY A 12 -14.98 -15.37 -7.27
C GLY A 12 -15.58 -14.03 -6.84
N ALA A 13 -15.03 -12.90 -7.27
CA ALA A 13 -15.61 -11.59 -7.03
C ALA A 13 -16.85 -11.34 -7.90
N THR A 14 -17.72 -10.42 -7.49
CA THR A 14 -18.85 -9.93 -8.26
C THR A 14 -18.54 -8.55 -8.82
N ALA A 15 -18.41 -8.43 -10.14
CA ALA A 15 -18.22 -7.16 -10.83
C ALA A 15 -19.56 -6.47 -11.08
N VAL A 16 -19.62 -5.16 -10.81
CA VAL A 16 -20.77 -4.28 -11.11
C VAL A 16 -20.44 -3.43 -12.33
N GLN A 17 -21.31 -3.43 -13.32
CA GLN A 17 -21.12 -2.78 -14.61
C GLN A 17 -22.37 -2.02 -15.03
N ILE A 18 -22.18 -0.85 -15.66
CA ILE A 18 -23.23 -0.13 -16.39
C ILE A 18 -23.11 -0.53 -17.87
N VAL A 19 -24.21 -0.94 -18.45
CA VAL A 19 -24.28 -1.34 -19.87
C VAL A 19 -25.13 -0.34 -20.64
N HIS A 20 -24.50 0.37 -21.58
CA HIS A 20 -25.19 1.19 -22.58
C HIS A 20 -25.45 0.33 -23.84
N SER A 21 -26.70 0.04 -24.10
CA SER A 21 -27.09 -0.71 -25.28
C SER A 21 -27.65 0.23 -26.36
N PHE A 22 -27.00 0.29 -27.53
CA PHE A 22 -27.36 1.13 -28.65
C PHE A 22 -28.14 0.31 -29.71
N HIS A 23 -28.85 1.00 -30.60
CA HIS A 23 -29.44 0.37 -31.77
C HIS A 23 -28.36 -0.24 -32.68
N LYS A 24 -28.53 -1.46 -33.14
CA LYS A 24 -27.63 -2.30 -33.97
C LYS A 24 -26.67 -3.21 -33.18
N GLY A 25 -26.97 -3.53 -31.89
CA GLY A 25 -26.23 -4.56 -31.15
C GLY A 25 -24.88 -4.10 -30.54
N SER A 26 -24.48 -2.85 -30.76
CA SER A 26 -23.32 -2.27 -30.08
C SER A 26 -23.63 -2.06 -28.62
N ARG A 27 -22.70 -2.48 -27.75
CA ARG A 27 -22.78 -2.31 -26.30
C ARG A 27 -21.51 -1.65 -25.79
N GLU A 28 -21.66 -0.57 -25.04
CA GLU A 28 -20.60 0.02 -24.27
C GLU A 28 -20.76 -0.41 -22.80
N ILE A 29 -19.68 -0.88 -22.19
CA ILE A 29 -19.70 -1.41 -20.83
C ILE A 29 -18.75 -0.58 -19.99
N VAL A 30 -19.29 0.09 -18.98
CA VAL A 30 -18.51 0.84 -17.99
C VAL A 30 -18.39 -0.02 -16.75
N HIS A 31 -17.18 -0.41 -16.38
CA HIS A 31 -16.90 -1.14 -15.15
C HIS A 31 -16.88 -0.16 -13.96
N ILE A 32 -17.66 -0.46 -12.91
CA ILE A 32 -17.75 0.37 -11.69
C ILE A 32 -16.80 -0.15 -10.62
N GLY A 33 -16.74 -1.47 -10.46
CA GLY A 33 -15.86 -2.12 -9.50
C GLY A 33 -16.19 -3.60 -9.36
N SER A 34 -15.39 -4.31 -8.55
CA SER A 34 -15.60 -5.71 -8.22
C SER A 34 -15.45 -5.88 -6.71
N ALA A 35 -16.29 -6.72 -6.09
CA ALA A 35 -16.29 -6.95 -4.66
C ALA A 35 -16.54 -8.43 -4.34
N HIS A 36 -16.07 -8.85 -3.16
CA HIS A 36 -16.21 -10.21 -2.67
C HIS A 36 -17.37 -10.37 -1.68
N THR A 37 -17.80 -9.28 -1.04
CA THR A 37 -18.89 -9.29 -0.06
C THR A 37 -20.17 -8.72 -0.65
N GLU A 38 -21.31 -9.19 -0.18
CA GLU A 38 -22.62 -8.72 -0.64
C GLU A 38 -22.85 -7.25 -0.31
N VAL A 39 -22.36 -6.79 0.84
CA VAL A 39 -22.44 -5.39 1.28
C VAL A 39 -21.68 -4.46 0.31
N GLU A 40 -20.48 -4.82 -0.07
CA GLU A 40 -19.68 -4.05 -1.05
C GLU A 40 -20.32 -4.05 -2.44
N VAL A 41 -20.94 -5.16 -2.86
CA VAL A 41 -21.66 -5.23 -4.13
C VAL A 41 -22.86 -4.26 -4.13
N GLU A 42 -23.60 -4.16 -3.03
CA GLU A 42 -24.70 -3.20 -2.92
C GLU A 42 -24.20 -1.73 -2.92
N LEU A 43 -23.07 -1.45 -2.29
CA LEU A 43 -22.42 -0.13 -2.37
C LEU A 43 -22.04 0.22 -3.82
N LEU A 44 -21.43 -0.73 -4.54
CA LEU A 44 -21.10 -0.53 -5.95
C LEU A 44 -22.35 -0.36 -6.85
N LYS A 45 -23.44 -1.07 -6.55
CA LYS A 45 -24.73 -0.86 -7.23
C LYS A 45 -25.32 0.52 -6.95
N ALA A 46 -25.21 1.01 -5.70
CA ALA A 46 -25.65 2.35 -5.34
C ALA A 46 -24.84 3.42 -6.10
N ALA A 47 -23.51 3.28 -6.16
CA ALA A 47 -22.64 4.15 -6.94
C ALA A 47 -22.97 4.12 -8.45
N ALA A 48 -23.30 2.95 -8.99
CA ALA A 48 -23.74 2.80 -10.38
C ALA A 48 -25.06 3.51 -10.65
N ARG A 49 -26.04 3.41 -9.73
CA ARG A 49 -27.33 4.14 -9.82
C ARG A 49 -27.10 5.65 -9.80
N GLN A 50 -26.26 6.12 -8.89
CA GLN A 50 -25.91 7.55 -8.79
C GLN A 50 -25.33 8.08 -10.10
N ARG A 51 -24.37 7.34 -10.73
CA ARG A 51 -23.81 7.71 -12.03
C ARG A 51 -24.85 7.75 -13.16
N LEU A 52 -25.84 6.85 -13.13
CA LEU A 52 -26.93 6.87 -14.10
C LEU A 52 -27.83 8.10 -13.96
N HIS A 53 -28.11 8.50 -12.72
CA HIS A 53 -28.94 9.68 -12.45
C HIS A 53 -28.23 11.01 -12.78
N THR A 54 -26.90 11.08 -12.69
CA THR A 54 -26.12 12.28 -13.03
C THR A 54 -26.20 12.61 -14.53
N ASN A 55 -26.51 11.65 -15.40
CA ASN A 55 -26.65 11.80 -16.85
C ASN A 55 -28.11 11.85 -17.35
N GLN A 56 -29.09 11.90 -16.45
CA GLN A 56 -30.48 12.14 -16.81
C GLN A 56 -30.83 13.58 -16.45
N ASP A 57 -31.13 14.40 -17.47
CA ASP A 57 -31.80 15.65 -17.27
C ASP A 57 -33.10 15.39 -16.50
N THR A 58 -33.16 15.82 -15.25
CA THR A 58 -34.37 15.75 -14.44
C THR A 58 -35.36 16.74 -15.05
N LEU A 59 -36.46 16.24 -15.59
CA LEU A 59 -37.60 17.06 -15.97
C LEU A 59 -38.09 17.79 -14.71
N ASP A 60 -37.87 19.10 -14.67
CA ASP A 60 -38.32 19.97 -13.60
C ASP A 60 -39.86 20.08 -13.66
N PHE A 61 -40.56 19.38 -12.81
CA PHE A 61 -41.98 19.52 -12.61
C PHE A 61 -42.31 20.68 -11.65
N GLY A 62 -41.62 21.81 -11.80
CA GLY A 62 -42.14 23.12 -11.45
C GLY A 62 -42.63 23.39 -10.03
N ASP A 63 -41.86 23.04 -8.98
CA ASP A 63 -42.13 23.54 -7.63
C ASP A 63 -41.32 24.79 -7.24
N GLY A 64 -40.81 25.53 -8.21
CA GLY A 64 -40.26 26.88 -8.03
C GLY A 64 -39.21 27.07 -6.92
N ARG A 65 -38.75 26.00 -6.26
CA ARG A 65 -37.60 26.02 -5.37
C ARG A 65 -36.40 25.46 -6.11
N PRO A 66 -35.26 26.17 -6.17
CA PRO A 66 -34.02 25.55 -6.64
C PRO A 66 -33.80 24.35 -5.73
N ALA A 67 -33.90 23.15 -6.27
CA ALA A 67 -33.44 21.95 -5.59
C ALA A 67 -32.00 22.27 -5.16
N ARG A 68 -31.76 22.39 -3.87
CA ARG A 68 -30.39 22.35 -3.34
C ARG A 68 -29.91 20.96 -3.69
N GLY A 69 -29.31 20.84 -4.90
CA GLY A 69 -28.76 19.59 -5.38
C GLY A 69 -27.80 19.10 -4.34
N GLU A 70 -28.06 17.92 -3.78
CA GLU A 70 -27.08 17.24 -2.98
C GLU A 70 -25.82 17.12 -3.85
N LEU A 71 -24.72 17.72 -3.38
CA LEU A 71 -23.45 17.64 -4.08
C LEU A 71 -23.05 16.16 -4.18
N PRO A 72 -22.83 15.62 -5.38
CA PRO A 72 -22.47 14.22 -5.52
C PRO A 72 -21.11 13.98 -4.87
N ILE A 73 -20.98 12.91 -4.07
CA ILE A 73 -19.68 12.45 -3.58
C ILE A 73 -18.94 11.87 -4.78
N LEU A 74 -17.90 12.57 -5.25
CA LEU A 74 -17.10 12.15 -6.41
C LEU A 74 -16.02 11.13 -6.01
N SER A 75 -15.50 11.23 -4.79
CA SER A 75 -14.50 10.29 -4.24
C SER A 75 -14.57 10.27 -2.73
N THR A 76 -14.16 9.16 -2.14
CA THR A 76 -13.94 9.02 -0.69
C THR A 76 -12.48 8.62 -0.49
N GLN A 77 -11.77 9.33 0.39
CA GLN A 77 -10.35 9.12 0.63
C GLN A 77 -10.07 9.02 2.13
N SER A 78 -9.16 8.12 2.52
CA SER A 78 -8.76 7.91 3.92
C SER A 78 -7.63 8.88 4.34
N ALA A 79 -7.80 10.18 4.10
CA ALA A 79 -6.78 11.20 4.34
C ALA A 79 -6.27 11.23 5.79
N TYR A 80 -7.17 11.04 6.78
CA TYR A 80 -6.79 11.03 8.20
C TYR A 80 -5.87 9.88 8.59
N LEU A 81 -6.02 8.71 7.97
CA LEU A 81 -5.11 7.58 8.18
C LEU A 81 -3.70 7.96 7.73
N TRP A 82 -3.58 8.54 6.54
CA TRP A 82 -2.29 9.02 6.04
C TRP A 82 -1.66 10.07 6.96
N GLU A 83 -2.42 11.07 7.39
CA GLU A 83 -1.93 12.13 8.28
C GLU A 83 -1.45 11.59 9.63
N ALA A 84 -2.14 10.59 10.20
CA ALA A 84 -1.72 9.95 11.43
C ALA A 84 -0.38 9.23 11.28
N LEU A 85 -0.20 8.47 10.21
CA LEU A 85 1.04 7.75 9.91
C LEU A 85 2.19 8.72 9.57
N GLU A 86 1.92 9.76 8.80
CA GLU A 86 2.89 10.81 8.47
C GLU A 86 3.36 11.56 9.72
N ARG A 87 2.47 11.81 10.69
CA ARG A 87 2.84 12.38 11.99
C ARG A 87 3.81 11.46 12.74
N GLY A 88 3.57 10.15 12.78
CA GLY A 88 4.49 9.16 13.34
C GLY A 88 5.85 9.18 12.66
N TYR A 89 5.87 9.20 11.32
CA TYR A 89 7.07 9.28 10.50
C TYR A 89 7.92 10.52 10.82
N ARG A 90 7.28 11.68 10.98
CA ARG A 90 7.94 12.94 11.37
C ARG A 90 8.38 12.97 12.83
N THR A 91 7.62 12.35 13.75
CA THR A 91 8.00 12.23 15.17
C THR A 91 9.30 11.45 15.31
N LEU A 92 9.51 10.43 14.49
CA LEU A 92 10.77 9.68 14.41
C LEU A 92 11.88 10.43 13.64
N ARG A 93 11.58 11.62 13.10
CA ARG A 93 12.49 12.42 12.26
C ARG A 93 12.97 11.70 11.00
N PHE A 94 12.19 10.75 10.50
CA PHE A 94 12.54 10.01 9.29
C PHE A 94 12.52 10.90 8.05
N ASP A 95 11.70 11.94 8.03
CA ASP A 95 11.72 12.98 7.00
C ASP A 95 13.12 13.59 6.84
N ARG A 96 13.76 13.95 7.95
CA ARG A 96 15.12 14.51 7.96
C ARG A 96 16.20 13.45 7.69
N ALA A 97 16.07 12.28 8.33
CA ALA A 97 17.01 11.18 8.15
C ALA A 97 17.11 10.72 6.69
N CYS A 98 16.00 10.80 5.95
CA CYS A 98 15.92 10.45 4.54
C CYS A 98 16.08 11.66 3.60
N GLY A 99 16.53 12.82 4.08
CA GLY A 99 16.73 14.00 3.26
C GLY A 99 15.46 14.49 2.57
N HIS A 100 14.31 14.39 3.23
CA HIS A 100 12.97 14.77 2.71
C HIS A 100 12.60 14.03 1.40
N ASP A 101 12.95 12.73 1.31
CA ASP A 101 12.62 11.91 0.15
C ASP A 101 11.15 11.48 0.19
N ASP A 102 10.31 12.16 -0.59
CA ASP A 102 8.88 11.89 -0.67
C ASP A 102 8.57 10.50 -1.25
N VAL A 103 9.43 9.95 -2.12
CA VAL A 103 9.26 8.61 -2.70
C VAL A 103 9.47 7.54 -1.63
N PHE A 104 10.47 7.71 -0.78
CA PHE A 104 10.71 6.80 0.34
C PHE A 104 9.56 6.87 1.35
N ALA A 105 9.15 8.07 1.75
CA ALA A 105 8.02 8.26 2.64
C ALA A 105 6.74 7.61 2.09
N ALA A 106 6.43 7.84 0.81
CA ALA A 106 5.29 7.24 0.13
C ALA A 106 5.32 5.70 0.17
N LEU A 107 6.48 5.09 -0.12
CA LEU A 107 6.65 3.64 -0.09
C LEU A 107 6.49 3.06 1.32
N VAL A 108 7.02 3.72 2.35
CA VAL A 108 6.92 3.27 3.74
C VAL A 108 5.49 3.39 4.25
N LEU A 109 4.86 4.57 4.08
CA LEU A 109 3.53 4.83 4.62
C LEU A 109 2.46 4.01 3.90
N ALA A 110 2.53 3.88 2.58
CA ALA A 110 1.62 3.03 1.84
C ALA A 110 1.73 1.55 2.25
N ARG A 111 2.95 1.06 2.55
CA ARG A 111 3.17 -0.30 3.02
C ARG A 111 2.63 -0.58 4.43
N LEU A 112 2.53 0.45 5.28
CA LEU A 112 1.88 0.35 6.58
C LEU A 112 0.36 0.28 6.45
N ILE A 113 -0.21 0.97 5.44
CA ILE A 113 -1.65 0.93 5.15
C ILE A 113 -2.02 -0.43 4.55
N GLU A 114 -1.30 -0.84 3.52
CA GLU A 114 -1.52 -2.12 2.85
C GLU A 114 -0.19 -2.75 2.42
N PRO A 115 0.19 -3.93 2.96
CA PRO A 115 1.40 -4.66 2.58
C PRO A 115 1.27 -5.22 1.17
N THR A 116 1.64 -4.44 0.18
CA THR A 116 1.51 -4.79 -1.24
C THR A 116 2.80 -4.57 -2.03
N SER A 117 2.79 -4.83 -3.34
CA SER A 117 3.94 -4.64 -4.20
C SER A 117 4.29 -3.14 -4.36
N LYS A 118 5.54 -2.86 -4.74
CA LYS A 118 5.96 -1.48 -5.03
C LYS A 118 5.22 -0.87 -6.23
N ALA A 119 4.76 -1.69 -7.17
CA ALA A 119 3.95 -1.23 -8.29
C ALA A 119 2.52 -0.87 -7.84
N ASP A 120 1.95 -1.66 -6.95
CA ASP A 120 0.59 -1.45 -6.45
C ASP A 120 0.50 -0.34 -5.38
N THR A 121 1.64 0.12 -4.85
CA THR A 121 1.72 1.32 -4.00
C THR A 121 1.03 2.52 -4.63
N ILE A 122 1.04 2.63 -5.97
CA ILE A 122 0.39 3.72 -6.70
C ILE A 122 -1.13 3.74 -6.42
N ARG A 123 -1.78 2.57 -6.44
CA ARG A 123 -3.20 2.42 -6.11
C ARG A 123 -3.48 2.83 -4.65
N VAL A 124 -2.68 2.33 -3.71
CA VAL A 124 -2.86 2.65 -2.28
C VAL A 124 -2.75 4.15 -2.02
N LEU A 125 -1.82 4.84 -2.70
CA LEU A 125 -1.67 6.29 -2.58
C LEU A 125 -2.88 7.04 -3.15
N ASP A 126 -3.43 6.59 -4.27
CA ASP A 126 -4.63 7.17 -4.88
C ASP A 126 -5.84 7.04 -3.95
N GLU A 127 -6.03 5.89 -3.30
CA GLU A 127 -7.11 5.63 -2.35
C GLU A 127 -7.06 6.52 -1.10
N VAL A 128 -5.86 6.95 -0.69
CA VAL A 128 -5.68 7.90 0.42
C VAL A 128 -5.55 9.35 -0.04
N GLY A 129 -5.75 9.61 -1.32
CA GLY A 129 -5.72 10.96 -1.90
C GLY A 129 -4.33 11.60 -1.94
N ARG A 130 -3.29 10.79 -2.14
CA ARG A 130 -1.92 11.29 -2.22
C ARG A 130 -1.35 11.10 -3.62
N PRO A 131 -0.60 12.10 -4.13
CA PRO A 131 0.03 11.98 -5.44
C PRO A 131 1.03 10.83 -5.44
N ALA A 132 0.85 9.89 -6.36
CA ALA A 132 1.74 8.74 -6.50
C ALA A 132 2.96 9.08 -7.37
N PRO A 133 4.17 8.67 -6.96
CA PRO A 133 5.34 8.78 -7.82
C PRO A 133 5.20 7.83 -9.02
N ALA A 134 5.76 8.22 -10.17
CA ALA A 134 5.80 7.35 -11.33
C ALA A 134 6.59 6.06 -11.00
N LEU A 135 6.12 4.90 -11.47
CA LEU A 135 6.74 3.59 -11.21
C LEU A 135 8.23 3.57 -11.59
N ARG A 136 8.60 4.22 -12.71
CA ARG A 136 10.01 4.38 -13.10
C ARG A 136 10.85 5.14 -12.06
N THR A 137 10.25 6.12 -11.37
CA THR A 137 10.93 6.85 -10.30
C THR A 137 11.14 5.94 -9.10
N ILE A 138 10.16 5.14 -8.72
CA ILE A 138 10.29 4.14 -7.66
C ILE A 138 11.49 3.21 -7.96
N TRP A 139 11.51 2.58 -9.14
CA TRP A 139 12.59 1.65 -9.51
C TRP A 139 13.97 2.29 -9.48
N ARG A 140 14.09 3.53 -9.95
CA ARG A 140 15.36 4.28 -9.93
C ARG A 140 15.83 4.59 -8.49
N ARG A 141 14.89 4.77 -7.53
CA ARG A 141 15.22 5.10 -6.15
C ARG A 141 15.58 3.88 -5.29
N LEU A 142 15.08 2.69 -5.57
CA LEU A 142 15.32 1.50 -4.77
C LEU A 142 16.80 1.21 -4.49
N PRO A 143 17.74 1.30 -5.45
CA PRO A 143 19.16 1.08 -5.16
C PRO A 143 19.76 2.10 -4.18
N VAL A 144 19.20 3.32 -4.10
CA VAL A 144 19.61 4.32 -3.11
C VAL A 144 19.23 3.88 -1.70
N TYR A 145 18.02 3.35 -1.53
CA TYR A 145 17.50 2.88 -0.24
C TYR A 145 18.19 1.60 0.25
N ALA A 146 18.80 0.85 -0.65
CA ALA A 146 19.59 -0.34 -0.30
C ALA A 146 20.99 -0.01 0.26
N LYS A 147 21.46 1.24 0.15
CA LYS A 147 22.78 1.62 0.61
C LYS A 147 22.91 1.57 2.14
N PRO A 148 24.09 1.16 2.67
CA PRO A 148 24.32 1.13 4.11
C PRO A 148 24.09 2.47 4.82
N GLU A 149 24.46 3.59 4.18
CA GLU A 149 24.34 4.94 4.73
C GLU A 149 22.86 5.31 4.94
N TRP A 150 21.96 4.83 4.06
CA TRP A 150 20.53 5.05 4.21
C TRP A 150 19.98 4.38 5.46
N ARG A 151 20.34 3.13 5.69
CA ARG A 151 19.97 2.39 6.90
C ARG A 151 20.59 3.00 8.16
N ALA A 152 21.86 3.41 8.08
CA ALA A 152 22.52 4.06 9.20
C ALA A 152 21.84 5.36 9.60
N SER A 153 21.38 6.17 8.64
CA SER A 153 20.66 7.41 8.90
C SER A 153 19.32 7.15 9.62
N LEU A 154 18.56 6.14 9.20
CA LEU A 154 17.32 5.73 9.86
C LEU A 154 17.58 5.19 11.27
N SER A 155 18.59 4.34 11.44
CA SER A 155 19.00 3.80 12.75
C SER A 155 19.42 4.92 13.70
N GLY A 156 20.15 5.92 13.21
CA GLY A 156 20.52 7.11 13.98
C GLY A 156 19.29 7.91 14.45
N ALA A 157 18.26 8.03 13.63
CA ALA A 157 17.02 8.68 14.00
C ALA A 157 16.26 7.88 15.10
N CYS A 158 16.21 6.55 14.96
CA CYS A 158 15.62 5.66 15.98
C CYS A 158 16.37 5.77 17.31
N ALA A 159 17.70 5.70 17.27
CA ALA A 159 18.56 5.83 18.47
C ALA A 159 18.37 7.18 19.16
N ALA A 160 18.28 8.27 18.40
CA ALA A 160 18.03 9.61 18.93
C ALA A 160 16.62 9.73 19.55
N HIS A 161 15.63 9.04 18.98
CA HIS A 161 14.26 9.06 19.50
C HIS A 161 14.15 8.43 20.89
N VAL A 162 14.83 7.29 21.10
CA VAL A 162 14.81 6.60 22.41
C VAL A 162 15.79 7.16 23.42
N GLY A 163 16.72 8.02 23.01
CA GLY A 163 17.73 8.62 23.89
C GLY A 163 18.69 7.56 24.46
N LEU A 164 19.33 6.77 23.59
CA LEU A 164 20.27 5.73 24.02
C LEU A 164 21.38 6.30 24.91
N GLY A 165 21.58 5.70 26.08
CA GLY A 165 22.64 6.03 27.01
C GLY A 165 23.67 4.89 27.18
N PRO A 166 24.78 5.13 27.87
CA PRO A 166 25.86 4.15 28.02
C PRO A 166 25.47 2.82 28.70
N ALA A 167 24.34 2.82 29.44
CA ALA A 167 23.81 1.65 30.16
C ALA A 167 22.57 1.06 29.48
N THR A 168 22.32 1.36 28.19
CA THR A 168 21.15 0.84 27.49
C THR A 168 21.35 -0.64 27.18
N VAL A 169 20.40 -1.47 27.60
CA VAL A 169 20.33 -2.89 27.19
C VAL A 169 19.78 -2.95 25.77
N LEU A 170 20.49 -3.65 24.91
CA LEU A 170 20.08 -3.92 23.54
C LEU A 170 19.72 -5.39 23.39
N LEU A 171 18.65 -5.69 22.70
CA LEU A 171 18.20 -7.03 22.36
C LEU A 171 18.40 -7.24 20.87
N TYR A 172 18.96 -8.38 20.50
CA TYR A 172 19.16 -8.76 19.10
C TYR A 172 18.40 -10.05 18.80
N ASP A 173 17.57 -10.01 17.78
CA ASP A 173 16.82 -11.16 17.30
C ASP A 173 17.06 -11.39 15.83
N VAL A 174 17.00 -12.64 15.42
CA VAL A 174 17.29 -13.07 14.05
C VAL A 174 16.16 -13.93 13.52
N THR A 175 15.70 -13.62 12.32
CA THR A 175 14.71 -14.41 11.60
C THR A 175 15.18 -14.73 10.18
N THR A 176 14.66 -15.82 9.63
CA THR A 176 14.97 -16.27 8.28
C THR A 176 13.77 -16.03 7.36
N LEU A 177 14.02 -15.42 6.20
CA LEU A 177 13.04 -15.23 5.15
C LEU A 177 13.37 -16.11 3.96
N TYR A 178 12.43 -16.96 3.55
CA TYR A 178 12.56 -17.88 2.41
C TYR A 178 12.00 -17.27 1.14
N PHE A 179 12.56 -17.70 0.02
CA PHE A 179 12.14 -17.27 -1.31
C PHE A 179 11.78 -18.49 -2.16
N GLU A 180 10.63 -18.48 -2.80
CA GLU A 180 10.18 -19.49 -3.75
C GLU A 180 10.92 -19.34 -5.09
N THR A 181 12.25 -19.49 -5.07
CA THR A 181 13.13 -19.49 -6.23
C THR A 181 13.96 -20.75 -6.24
N HIS A 182 14.32 -21.26 -7.43
CA HIS A 182 15.08 -22.51 -7.55
C HIS A 182 16.58 -22.33 -7.34
N GLU A 183 17.11 -21.12 -7.58
CA GLU A 183 18.54 -20.82 -7.53
C GLU A 183 18.82 -19.63 -6.62
N GLY A 184 19.97 -19.68 -5.95
CA GLY A 184 20.53 -18.57 -5.20
C GLY A 184 21.07 -17.47 -6.13
N ASP A 185 21.32 -16.28 -5.60
CA ASP A 185 21.83 -15.13 -6.34
C ASP A 185 23.04 -14.46 -5.68
N GLY A 186 23.69 -15.18 -4.77
CA GLY A 186 24.83 -14.68 -4.00
C GLY A 186 24.43 -13.96 -2.71
N PHE A 187 23.16 -13.57 -2.56
CA PHE A 187 22.59 -13.00 -1.34
C PHE A 187 21.49 -13.89 -0.77
N ARG A 188 20.56 -14.30 -1.62
CA ARG A 188 19.59 -15.36 -1.31
C ARG A 188 20.23 -16.71 -1.57
N GLU A 189 20.65 -17.38 -0.53
CA GLU A 189 21.36 -18.66 -0.63
C GLU A 189 20.69 -19.72 0.26
N PRO A 190 20.68 -21.00 -0.14
CA PRO A 190 20.33 -22.07 0.76
C PRO A 190 21.25 -22.07 1.97
N GLY A 191 20.67 -22.17 3.16
CA GLY A 191 21.43 -22.14 4.40
C GLY A 191 20.82 -23.00 5.48
N PHE A 192 21.51 -23.06 6.61
CA PHE A 192 20.98 -23.80 7.75
C PHE A 192 19.83 -23.00 8.38
N SER A 193 18.65 -23.61 8.44
CA SER A 193 17.50 -23.04 9.12
C SER A 193 16.91 -24.04 10.11
N LYS A 194 16.24 -23.52 11.14
CA LYS A 194 15.52 -24.37 12.13
C LYS A 194 14.46 -25.25 11.45
N GLU A 195 13.89 -24.80 10.34
CA GLU A 195 12.87 -25.49 9.58
C GLU A 195 13.44 -26.47 8.53
N ARG A 196 14.76 -26.54 8.37
CA ARG A 196 15.47 -27.42 7.42
C ARG A 196 14.97 -27.29 5.98
N ARG A 197 14.63 -26.08 5.56
CA ARG A 197 14.22 -25.81 4.18
C ARG A 197 15.43 -25.71 3.26
N LEU A 198 15.23 -26.12 2.00
CA LEU A 198 16.27 -26.06 0.96
C LEU A 198 16.17 -24.84 0.05
N GLU A 199 15.07 -24.09 0.17
CA GLU A 199 14.84 -22.90 -0.62
C GLU A 199 15.84 -21.81 -0.25
N PRO A 200 16.25 -20.96 -1.22
CA PRO A 200 17.06 -19.80 -0.96
C PRO A 200 16.44 -18.89 0.09
N GLN A 201 17.27 -18.44 1.02
CA GLN A 201 16.86 -17.64 2.17
C GLN A 201 17.76 -16.43 2.36
N ILE A 202 17.34 -15.49 3.17
CA ILE A 202 18.18 -14.46 3.77
C ILE A 202 17.97 -14.48 5.29
N THR A 203 18.98 -14.04 6.00
CA THR A 203 18.88 -13.82 7.43
C THR A 203 18.64 -12.34 7.70
N VAL A 204 17.63 -12.02 8.52
CA VAL A 204 17.31 -10.65 8.93
C VAL A 204 17.49 -10.53 10.43
N GLY A 205 18.39 -9.62 10.84
CA GLY A 205 18.62 -9.28 12.24
C GLY A 205 17.91 -8.00 12.61
N LEU A 206 17.28 -7.98 13.78
CA LEU A 206 16.62 -6.81 14.35
C LEU A 206 17.26 -6.48 15.72
N LEU A 207 17.78 -5.27 15.82
CA LEU A 207 18.27 -4.71 17.09
C LEU A 207 17.19 -3.83 17.71
N THR A 208 16.84 -4.06 18.96
CA THR A 208 15.84 -3.28 19.70
C THR A 208 16.39 -2.79 21.05
N ASP A 209 15.74 -1.80 21.63
CA ASP A 209 15.94 -1.47 23.04
C ASP A 209 15.24 -2.50 23.96
N ALA A 210 15.41 -2.35 25.26
CA ALA A 210 14.81 -3.23 26.27
C ALA A 210 13.26 -3.21 26.27
N ARG A 211 12.62 -2.24 25.62
CA ARG A 211 11.17 -2.11 25.48
C ARG A 211 10.67 -2.66 24.15
N GLY A 212 11.58 -3.18 23.32
CA GLY A 212 11.27 -3.71 21.99
C GLY A 212 11.16 -2.64 20.88
N PHE A 213 11.61 -1.39 21.15
CA PHE A 213 11.63 -0.37 20.11
C PHE A 213 12.75 -0.68 19.10
N PRO A 214 12.45 -0.75 17.78
CA PRO A 214 13.43 -1.11 16.76
C PRO A 214 14.46 0.01 16.56
N LEU A 215 15.73 -0.35 16.61
CA LEU A 215 16.86 0.56 16.45
C LEU A 215 17.54 0.38 15.10
N GLN A 216 17.75 -0.87 14.70
CA GLN A 216 18.45 -1.20 13.47
C GLN A 216 17.95 -2.52 12.91
N VAL A 217 17.87 -2.60 11.59
CA VAL A 217 17.64 -3.83 10.86
C VAL A 217 18.85 -4.12 9.97
N GLY A 218 19.29 -5.38 9.96
CA GLY A 218 20.32 -5.90 9.08
C GLY A 218 19.78 -7.02 8.22
N ALA A 219 20.31 -7.20 7.01
CA ALA A 219 20.02 -8.35 6.18
C ALA A 219 21.36 -8.97 5.75
N PHE A 220 21.46 -10.29 5.85
CA PHE A 220 22.66 -11.06 5.63
C PHE A 220 22.39 -12.19 4.65
N GLU A 221 23.44 -12.65 3.99
CA GLU A 221 23.38 -13.80 3.08
C GLU A 221 22.83 -15.04 3.81
N GLY A 222 22.00 -15.80 3.12
CA GLY A 222 21.28 -16.93 3.71
C GLY A 222 22.16 -18.09 4.19
N ASN A 223 23.38 -18.22 3.68
CA ASN A 223 24.35 -19.25 4.04
C ASN A 223 25.31 -18.83 5.15
N LYS A 224 25.25 -17.58 5.64
CA LYS A 224 26.08 -17.15 6.77
C LYS A 224 25.50 -17.65 8.08
N ALA A 225 26.40 -18.17 8.93
CA ALA A 225 26.03 -18.55 10.29
C ALA A 225 25.71 -17.30 11.13
N GLU A 226 24.80 -17.47 12.07
CA GLU A 226 24.54 -16.51 13.12
C GLU A 226 25.78 -16.41 14.03
N THR A 227 26.62 -15.39 13.84
CA THR A 227 27.78 -15.09 14.70
C THR A 227 27.62 -13.76 15.38
#